data_61ce674d40b5f1bafe56b06ffe300eab
#
_entry.id   61ce674d40b5f1bafe56b06ffe300eab
#
_cell.length_a   1.000
_cell.length_b   1.000
_cell.length_c   1.000
_cell.angle_alpha   90.00
_cell.angle_beta   90.00
_cell.angle_gamma   90.00
#
_symmetry.space_group_name_H-M   'P 1'
#
loop_
_entity.id
_entity.type
_entity.pdbx_description
1 polymer ?
#
loop_
_entity_poly.entity_id
_entity_poly.type
_entity_poly.pdbx_seq_one_letter_code
_entity_poly.pdbx_strand_id
1 'polypeptide(L)'
;MANCITLNQTSYHGAGAIQSIPDEVKAHGLNKAFVCSDPDLIKFGVTKKVTDVLDAAKLEYEIYSNIKPNPTIENVQTGVAAFKASGADYFIAIGGGSSMDTAKAIGVIINNPDFEDVRSLEGVAPTTKPTVPIIAVPTTAGTAAEVTINYVIKDDEKQRKFVCVDPKDIPVVAIVDPDMMSSMPYGLTASTGMDALTHAIEGYITKAAWEMTDMFHIKAIEVIARSLRAACENDPKGREDMALGQYIAGMGFSNVGLGIVHSMAHALGAVYDTPHGVANAILLPTVMAYNADATGTKY
;
A
#
# COMPACT_ATOMS: atom_id res chain seq x y z
N MET A 1 27.33 -7.60 3.02
CA MET A 1 26.18 -7.37 3.93
C MET A 1 25.17 -8.49 3.70
N ALA A 2 24.45 -8.94 4.71
CA ALA A 2 23.37 -9.91 4.51
C ALA A 2 22.16 -9.21 3.89
N ASN A 3 21.51 -9.84 2.92
CA ASN A 3 20.24 -9.40 2.39
C ASN A 3 19.11 -9.78 3.35
N CYS A 4 18.12 -8.92 3.51
CA CYS A 4 16.95 -9.14 4.36
C CYS A 4 15.68 -9.06 3.54
N ILE A 5 14.70 -9.89 3.83
CA ILE A 5 13.34 -9.83 3.26
C ILE A 5 12.34 -9.76 4.41
N THR A 6 11.51 -8.74 4.37
CA THR A 6 10.37 -8.57 5.28
C THR A 6 9.08 -8.72 4.50
N LEU A 7 8.19 -9.60 4.93
CA LEU A 7 6.89 -9.87 4.33
C LEU A 7 5.82 -9.95 5.42
N ASN A 8 4.54 -9.94 5.02
CA ASN A 8 3.44 -10.20 5.95
C ASN A 8 3.60 -11.57 6.64
N GLN A 9 3.02 -11.72 7.82
CA GLN A 9 2.92 -13.03 8.47
C GLN A 9 2.00 -13.96 7.68
N THR A 10 0.88 -13.41 7.16
CA THR A 10 -0.10 -14.14 6.37
C THR A 10 -0.62 -13.28 5.23
N SER A 11 -0.91 -13.88 4.07
CA SER A 11 -1.62 -13.22 2.99
C SER A 11 -2.64 -14.16 2.34
N TYR A 12 -3.81 -13.63 2.03
CA TYR A 12 -4.90 -14.35 1.35
C TYR A 12 -5.12 -13.75 -0.03
N HIS A 13 -5.26 -14.58 -1.04
CA HIS A 13 -5.38 -14.16 -2.44
C HIS A 13 -6.55 -14.83 -3.12
N GLY A 14 -7.37 -14.06 -3.84
CA GLY A 14 -8.49 -14.54 -4.64
C GLY A 14 -9.83 -14.00 -4.20
N ALA A 15 -10.84 -14.22 -5.04
CA ALA A 15 -12.20 -13.75 -4.80
C ALA A 15 -12.78 -14.34 -3.51
N GLY A 16 -13.37 -13.49 -2.67
CA GLY A 16 -13.90 -13.87 -1.36
C GLY A 16 -12.86 -13.95 -0.25
N ALA A 17 -11.61 -13.57 -0.48
CA ALA A 17 -10.56 -13.60 0.55
C ALA A 17 -10.92 -12.79 1.81
N ILE A 18 -11.77 -11.76 1.71
CA ILE A 18 -12.27 -10.99 2.88
C ILE A 18 -12.97 -11.89 3.93
N GLN A 19 -13.46 -13.06 3.55
CA GLN A 19 -14.10 -13.99 4.50
C GLN A 19 -13.13 -14.60 5.51
N SER A 20 -11.81 -14.51 5.29
CA SER A 20 -10.79 -14.95 6.25
C SER A 20 -10.54 -13.97 7.41
N ILE A 21 -11.04 -12.74 7.32
CA ILE A 21 -10.82 -11.70 8.34
C ILE A 21 -11.21 -12.16 9.75
N PRO A 22 -12.38 -12.75 10.01
CA PRO A 22 -12.77 -13.18 11.35
C PRO A 22 -11.83 -14.23 11.97
N ASP A 23 -11.30 -15.13 11.17
CA ASP A 23 -10.37 -16.16 11.65
C ASP A 23 -9.01 -15.53 12.03
N GLU A 24 -8.53 -14.55 11.25
CA GLU A 24 -7.31 -13.83 11.56
C GLU A 24 -7.46 -12.94 12.82
N VAL A 25 -8.59 -12.24 12.95
CA VAL A 25 -8.90 -11.46 14.17
C VAL A 25 -8.84 -12.35 15.40
N LYS A 26 -9.43 -13.53 15.32
CA LYS A 26 -9.42 -14.52 16.41
C LYS A 26 -8.02 -15.08 16.66
N ALA A 27 -7.29 -15.43 15.60
CA ALA A 27 -5.95 -16.01 15.71
C ALA A 27 -4.96 -15.05 16.37
N HIS A 28 -5.10 -13.76 16.11
CA HIS A 28 -4.28 -12.69 16.70
C HIS A 28 -4.81 -12.18 18.05
N GLY A 29 -5.97 -12.69 18.53
CA GLY A 29 -6.56 -12.27 19.81
C GLY A 29 -7.00 -10.81 19.85
N LEU A 30 -7.45 -10.27 18.71
CA LEU A 30 -7.86 -8.88 18.53
C LEU A 30 -9.34 -8.71 18.90
N ASN A 31 -9.74 -7.50 19.35
CA ASN A 31 -11.08 -7.27 19.91
C ASN A 31 -11.89 -6.25 19.11
N LYS A 32 -11.40 -5.00 18.94
CA LYS A 32 -12.15 -3.93 18.27
C LYS A 32 -11.32 -3.32 17.15
N ALA A 33 -11.88 -3.31 15.93
CA ALA A 33 -11.23 -2.76 14.76
C ALA A 33 -11.37 -1.22 14.67
N PHE A 34 -10.32 -0.55 14.25
CA PHE A 34 -10.36 0.79 13.68
C PHE A 34 -10.31 0.68 12.16
N VAL A 35 -11.46 0.83 11.53
CA VAL A 35 -11.61 0.65 10.08
C VAL A 35 -11.24 1.96 9.37
N CYS A 36 -10.06 2.01 8.79
CA CYS A 36 -9.61 3.13 7.97
C CYS A 36 -10.09 2.96 6.52
N SER A 37 -10.99 3.83 6.07
CA SER A 37 -11.50 3.82 4.70
C SER A 37 -11.89 5.21 4.24
N ASP A 38 -11.62 5.54 2.97
CA ASP A 38 -11.98 6.86 2.46
C ASP A 38 -13.51 7.03 2.24
N PRO A 39 -14.01 8.28 2.21
CA PRO A 39 -15.44 8.56 2.07
C PRO A 39 -16.08 7.99 0.79
N ASP A 40 -15.33 7.93 -0.32
CA ASP A 40 -15.86 7.44 -1.58
C ASP A 40 -16.06 5.91 -1.55
N LEU A 41 -15.14 5.15 -0.98
CA LEU A 41 -15.28 3.71 -0.77
C LEU A 41 -16.47 3.39 0.14
N ILE A 42 -16.71 4.21 1.16
CA ILE A 42 -17.89 4.07 2.03
C ILE A 42 -19.16 4.35 1.22
N LYS A 43 -19.20 5.47 0.51
CA LYS A 43 -20.34 5.91 -0.31
C LYS A 43 -20.71 4.90 -1.40
N PHE A 44 -19.72 4.31 -2.04
CA PHE A 44 -19.93 3.32 -3.11
C PHE A 44 -20.10 1.88 -2.60
N GLY A 45 -20.14 1.67 -1.29
CA GLY A 45 -20.42 0.38 -0.68
C GLY A 45 -19.25 -0.62 -0.72
N VAL A 46 -18.06 -0.20 -1.10
CA VAL A 46 -16.87 -1.08 -1.09
C VAL A 46 -16.51 -1.44 0.34
N THR A 47 -16.42 -0.45 1.24
CA THR A 47 -16.18 -0.66 2.68
C THR A 47 -17.23 -1.57 3.29
N LYS A 48 -18.48 -1.46 2.83
CA LYS A 48 -19.61 -2.26 3.32
C LYS A 48 -19.39 -3.76 3.13
N LYS A 49 -18.70 -4.19 2.07
CA LYS A 49 -18.39 -5.62 1.86
C LYS A 49 -17.60 -6.20 3.05
N VAL A 50 -16.67 -5.44 3.60
CA VAL A 50 -15.88 -5.86 4.76
C VAL A 50 -16.68 -5.72 6.06
N THR A 51 -17.40 -4.61 6.25
CA THR A 51 -18.19 -4.43 7.49
C THR A 51 -19.33 -5.45 7.58
N ASP A 52 -19.90 -5.92 6.48
CA ASP A 52 -20.86 -7.02 6.49
C ASP A 52 -20.24 -8.33 7.00
N VAL A 53 -18.96 -8.59 6.69
CA VAL A 53 -18.23 -9.75 7.24
C VAL A 53 -18.01 -9.58 8.74
N LEU A 54 -17.66 -8.38 9.20
CA LEU A 54 -17.47 -8.08 10.63
C LEU A 54 -18.79 -8.22 11.39
N ASP A 55 -19.89 -7.67 10.86
CA ASP A 55 -21.22 -7.74 11.43
C ASP A 55 -21.71 -9.20 11.57
N ALA A 56 -21.53 -10.00 10.52
CA ALA A 56 -21.89 -11.44 10.52
C ALA A 56 -21.11 -12.21 11.60
N ALA A 57 -19.85 -11.84 11.82
CA ALA A 57 -18.97 -12.42 12.83
C ALA A 57 -19.15 -11.79 14.23
N LYS A 58 -19.98 -10.75 14.37
CA LYS A 58 -20.19 -9.97 15.61
C LYS A 58 -18.90 -9.35 16.16
N LEU A 59 -18.03 -8.90 15.27
CA LEU A 59 -16.80 -8.22 15.60
C LEU A 59 -17.09 -6.70 15.77
N GLU A 60 -16.55 -6.12 16.83
CA GLU A 60 -16.70 -4.69 17.09
C GLU A 60 -15.75 -3.87 16.18
N TYR A 61 -16.26 -2.74 15.68
CA TYR A 61 -15.46 -1.82 14.88
C TYR A 61 -15.94 -0.38 14.99
N GLU A 62 -15.08 0.55 14.61
CA GLU A 62 -15.37 1.96 14.42
C GLU A 62 -14.76 2.44 13.12
N ILE A 63 -15.52 3.18 12.30
CA ILE A 63 -15.06 3.64 10.99
C ILE A 63 -14.41 5.03 11.14
N TYR A 64 -13.18 5.13 10.67
CA TYR A 64 -12.45 6.38 10.49
C TYR A 64 -12.36 6.73 9.02
N SER A 65 -12.98 7.83 8.61
CA SER A 65 -13.11 8.22 7.21
C SER A 65 -12.39 9.52 6.84
N ASN A 66 -11.64 10.13 7.77
CA ASN A 66 -10.83 11.31 7.43
C ASN A 66 -9.54 10.88 6.69
N ILE A 67 -9.74 10.18 5.59
CA ILE A 67 -8.70 9.73 4.66
C ILE A 67 -8.78 10.59 3.42
N LYS A 68 -7.65 11.15 3.01
CA LYS A 68 -7.53 11.98 1.79
C LYS A 68 -6.54 11.32 0.82
N PRO A 69 -6.71 11.53 -0.50
CA PRO A 69 -5.62 11.28 -1.44
C PRO A 69 -4.37 12.04 -0.99
N ASN A 70 -3.20 11.39 -1.00
CA ASN A 70 -1.96 11.95 -0.44
C ASN A 70 -2.14 12.33 1.05
N PRO A 71 -2.13 11.38 1.97
CA PRO A 71 -2.45 11.64 3.39
C PRO A 71 -1.51 12.69 3.98
N THR A 72 -2.09 13.62 4.72
CA THR A 72 -1.38 14.75 5.30
C THR A 72 -1.00 14.48 6.77
N ILE A 73 -0.10 15.31 7.30
CA ILE A 73 0.23 15.29 8.73
C ILE A 73 -1.02 15.46 9.59
N GLU A 74 -1.96 16.34 9.20
CA GLU A 74 -3.22 16.55 9.89
C GLU A 74 -4.08 15.26 9.93
N ASN A 75 -4.16 14.52 8.81
CA ASN A 75 -4.89 13.26 8.79
C ASN A 75 -4.33 12.24 9.79
N VAL A 76 -3.01 12.17 9.90
CA VAL A 76 -2.35 11.29 10.88
C VAL A 76 -2.65 11.75 12.31
N GLN A 77 -2.49 13.03 12.61
CA GLN A 77 -2.70 13.56 13.96
C GLN A 77 -4.15 13.39 14.44
N THR A 78 -5.13 13.72 13.58
CA THR A 78 -6.54 13.51 13.89
C THR A 78 -6.88 12.03 14.04
N GLY A 79 -6.24 11.18 13.22
CA GLY A 79 -6.39 9.73 13.31
C GLY A 79 -5.83 9.13 14.60
N VAL A 80 -4.69 9.61 15.09
CA VAL A 80 -4.12 9.22 16.39
C VAL A 80 -5.09 9.54 17.53
N ALA A 81 -5.67 10.74 17.52
CA ALA A 81 -6.65 11.15 18.53
C ALA A 81 -7.93 10.28 18.47
N ALA A 82 -8.43 10.03 17.25
CA ALA A 82 -9.62 9.19 17.04
C ALA A 82 -9.36 7.73 17.47
N PHE A 83 -8.21 7.16 17.13
CA PHE A 83 -7.84 5.80 17.53
C PHE A 83 -7.81 5.67 19.07
N LYS A 84 -7.16 6.60 19.76
CA LYS A 84 -7.13 6.62 21.23
C LYS A 84 -8.52 6.70 21.86
N ALA A 85 -9.43 7.47 21.25
CA ALA A 85 -10.81 7.64 21.74
C ALA A 85 -11.69 6.41 21.47
N SER A 86 -11.43 5.68 20.39
CA SER A 86 -12.24 4.53 19.96
C SER A 86 -12.12 3.30 20.85
N GLY A 87 -11.02 3.15 21.58
CA GLY A 87 -10.70 1.93 22.32
C GLY A 87 -10.38 0.73 21.42
N ALA A 88 -10.13 0.94 20.14
CA ALA A 88 -9.70 -0.11 19.20
C ALA A 88 -8.29 -0.60 19.52
N ASP A 89 -7.98 -1.84 19.16
CA ASP A 89 -6.69 -2.48 19.39
C ASP A 89 -6.01 -2.98 18.10
N TYR A 90 -6.68 -2.84 16.94
CA TYR A 90 -6.12 -3.13 15.63
C TYR A 90 -6.77 -2.30 14.51
N PHE A 91 -6.13 -2.29 13.35
CA PHE A 91 -6.64 -1.66 12.14
C PHE A 91 -7.18 -2.67 11.14
N ILE A 92 -8.27 -2.28 10.45
CA ILE A 92 -8.59 -2.82 9.13
C ILE A 92 -8.44 -1.65 8.15
N ALA A 93 -7.39 -1.66 7.34
CA ALA A 93 -7.13 -0.62 6.34
C ALA A 93 -7.74 -1.04 5.00
N ILE A 94 -8.84 -0.39 4.61
CA ILE A 94 -9.56 -0.66 3.36
C ILE A 94 -9.32 0.50 2.41
N GLY A 95 -8.65 0.24 1.29
CA GLY A 95 -8.40 1.29 0.31
C GLY A 95 -7.14 1.08 -0.51
N GLY A 96 -6.69 2.13 -1.16
CA GLY A 96 -5.38 2.20 -1.79
C GLY A 96 -4.29 2.63 -0.80
N GLY A 97 -3.15 3.09 -1.34
CA GLY A 97 -2.01 3.54 -0.52
C GLY A 97 -2.40 4.54 0.57
N SER A 98 -3.27 5.51 0.28
CA SER A 98 -3.64 6.56 1.25
C SER A 98 -4.27 6.03 2.54
N SER A 99 -5.17 5.04 2.44
CA SER A 99 -5.79 4.42 3.63
C SER A 99 -4.75 3.63 4.42
N MET A 100 -3.88 2.91 3.74
CA MET A 100 -2.85 2.08 4.38
C MET A 100 -1.74 2.91 4.99
N ASP A 101 -1.25 3.94 4.28
CA ASP A 101 -0.21 4.84 4.76
C ASP A 101 -0.68 5.60 6.00
N THR A 102 -1.96 6.04 6.02
CA THR A 102 -2.56 6.66 7.20
C THR A 102 -2.62 5.69 8.38
N ALA A 103 -3.07 4.44 8.16
CA ALA A 103 -3.16 3.43 9.21
C ALA A 103 -1.78 3.08 9.78
N LYS A 104 -0.76 2.90 8.91
CA LYS A 104 0.62 2.66 9.33
C LYS A 104 1.17 3.79 10.18
N ALA A 105 1.04 5.03 9.71
CA ALA A 105 1.53 6.20 10.44
C ALA A 105 0.86 6.33 11.83
N ILE A 106 -0.46 6.18 11.90
CA ILE A 106 -1.19 6.21 13.18
C ILE A 106 -0.69 5.08 14.09
N GLY A 107 -0.64 3.85 13.58
CA GLY A 107 -0.27 2.67 14.36
C GLY A 107 1.16 2.71 14.91
N VAL A 108 2.12 3.24 14.13
CA VAL A 108 3.50 3.46 14.58
C VAL A 108 3.53 4.45 15.73
N ILE A 109 2.85 5.61 15.61
CA ILE A 109 2.82 6.66 16.64
C ILE A 109 2.14 6.15 17.92
N ILE A 110 1.04 5.40 17.82
CA ILE A 110 0.34 4.84 18.99
C ILE A 110 1.28 4.00 19.86
N ASN A 111 2.10 3.17 19.25
CA ASN A 111 3.02 2.28 19.97
C ASN A 111 4.38 2.93 20.27
N ASN A 112 4.73 4.03 19.58
CA ASN A 112 5.97 4.78 19.76
C ASN A 112 5.67 6.27 19.98
N PRO A 113 5.11 6.67 21.13
CA PRO A 113 4.63 8.05 21.38
C PRO A 113 5.73 9.12 21.33
N ASP A 114 7.00 8.74 21.43
CA ASP A 114 8.13 9.67 21.27
C ASP A 114 8.21 10.24 19.83
N PHE A 115 7.51 9.62 18.88
CA PHE A 115 7.40 10.04 17.48
C PHE A 115 6.02 10.68 17.18
N GLU A 116 5.42 11.39 18.13
CA GLU A 116 4.10 12.02 17.98
C GLU A 116 4.03 12.97 16.77
N ASP A 117 5.09 13.73 16.50
CA ASP A 117 5.22 14.45 15.21
C ASP A 117 5.65 13.46 14.13
N VAL A 118 4.75 13.18 13.19
CA VAL A 118 5.00 12.23 12.10
C VAL A 118 6.22 12.61 11.23
N ARG A 119 6.64 13.88 11.23
CA ARG A 119 7.88 14.31 10.54
C ARG A 119 9.13 13.63 11.12
N SER A 120 9.10 13.27 12.39
CA SER A 120 10.21 12.56 13.06
C SER A 120 10.38 11.12 12.58
N LEU A 121 9.39 10.60 11.84
CA LEU A 121 9.42 9.26 11.24
C LEU A 121 10.00 9.27 9.80
N GLU A 122 10.37 10.42 9.24
CA GLU A 122 10.96 10.50 7.90
C GLU A 122 12.23 9.65 7.77
N GLY A 123 12.33 8.89 6.68
CA GLY A 123 13.42 7.94 6.46
C GLY A 123 13.29 6.71 7.34
N VAL A 124 14.37 6.28 7.95
CA VAL A 124 14.41 5.12 8.87
C VAL A 124 14.51 5.64 10.30
N ALA A 125 13.36 5.76 10.97
CA ALA A 125 13.33 6.22 12.36
C ALA A 125 13.66 5.08 13.33
N PRO A 126 14.30 5.37 14.49
CA PRO A 126 14.66 4.36 15.47
C PRO A 126 13.48 3.96 16.37
N THR A 127 12.37 3.55 15.77
CA THR A 127 11.22 3.02 16.50
C THR A 127 11.60 1.75 17.24
N THR A 128 11.02 1.52 18.41
CA THR A 128 11.34 0.37 19.25
C THR A 128 10.26 -0.71 19.23
N LYS A 129 9.00 -0.31 19.01
CA LYS A 129 7.85 -1.21 19.01
C LYS A 129 7.24 -1.32 17.61
N PRO A 130 6.67 -2.48 17.26
CA PRO A 130 5.91 -2.61 16.02
C PRO A 130 4.70 -1.69 16.02
N THR A 131 4.17 -1.42 14.83
CA THR A 131 2.88 -0.76 14.67
C THR A 131 1.77 -1.52 15.41
N VAL A 132 0.66 -0.86 15.70
CA VAL A 132 -0.59 -1.56 16.04
C VAL A 132 -0.92 -2.56 14.91
N PRO A 133 -1.37 -3.79 15.19
CA PRO A 133 -1.66 -4.76 14.13
C PRO A 133 -2.57 -4.20 13.03
N ILE A 134 -2.22 -4.47 11.77
CA ILE A 134 -2.99 -4.02 10.60
C ILE A 134 -3.38 -5.25 9.77
N ILE A 135 -4.68 -5.38 9.51
CA ILE A 135 -5.22 -6.24 8.45
C ILE A 135 -5.48 -5.33 7.26
N ALA A 136 -4.74 -5.52 6.17
CA ALA A 136 -4.80 -4.65 5.01
C ALA A 136 -5.65 -5.26 3.90
N VAL A 137 -6.63 -4.49 3.40
CA VAL A 137 -7.57 -4.89 2.34
C VAL A 137 -7.45 -3.90 1.17
N PRO A 138 -6.56 -4.16 0.20
CA PRO A 138 -6.36 -3.27 -0.92
C PRO A 138 -7.58 -3.19 -1.83
N THR A 139 -7.91 -1.98 -2.30
CA THR A 139 -8.96 -1.73 -3.30
C THR A 139 -8.39 -1.21 -4.62
N THR A 140 -7.07 -1.09 -4.71
CA THR A 140 -6.34 -0.72 -5.92
C THR A 140 -5.24 -1.75 -6.21
N ALA A 141 -4.96 -1.97 -7.50
CA ALA A 141 -3.90 -2.87 -7.93
C ALA A 141 -2.67 -2.04 -8.40
N GLY A 142 -1.97 -1.43 -7.47
CA GLY A 142 -0.87 -0.51 -7.79
C GLY A 142 0.21 -0.42 -6.72
N THR A 143 -0.12 0.17 -5.58
CA THR A 143 0.85 0.60 -4.56
C THR A 143 1.49 -0.54 -3.78
N ALA A 144 0.82 -1.68 -3.69
CA ALA A 144 1.23 -2.80 -2.84
C ALA A 144 1.46 -2.43 -1.36
N ALA A 145 0.78 -1.37 -0.87
CA ALA A 145 0.99 -0.87 0.49
C ALA A 145 0.65 -1.91 1.56
N GLU A 146 -0.14 -2.92 1.22
CA GLU A 146 -0.46 -4.08 2.07
C GLU A 146 0.72 -5.01 2.35
N VAL A 147 1.81 -4.91 1.57
CA VAL A 147 3.00 -5.78 1.72
C VAL A 147 4.31 -4.99 1.83
N THR A 148 4.22 -3.68 2.02
CA THR A 148 5.40 -2.81 2.09
C THR A 148 5.73 -2.35 3.50
N ILE A 149 7.02 -2.07 3.74
CA ILE A 149 7.57 -1.53 4.99
C ILE A 149 7.70 0.00 4.96
N ASN A 150 7.02 0.65 4.03
CA ASN A 150 7.07 2.10 3.86
C ASN A 150 5.68 2.70 3.74
N TYR A 151 5.60 3.97 4.05
CA TYR A 151 4.42 4.82 3.84
C TYR A 151 4.84 6.24 3.51
N VAL A 152 3.94 6.99 2.86
CA VAL A 152 4.24 8.32 2.32
C VAL A 152 3.24 9.34 2.89
N ILE A 153 3.76 10.39 3.49
CA ILE A 153 2.95 11.47 4.07
C ILE A 153 3.29 12.79 3.36
N LYS A 154 2.25 13.61 3.12
CA LYS A 154 2.38 14.95 2.56
C LYS A 154 2.53 15.97 3.69
N ASP A 155 3.59 16.75 3.62
CA ASP A 155 3.77 17.95 4.42
C ASP A 155 3.29 19.15 3.61
N ASP A 156 2.06 19.60 3.90
CA ASP A 156 1.45 20.73 3.18
C ASP A 156 2.15 22.05 3.49
N GLU A 157 2.78 22.18 4.65
CA GLU A 157 3.56 23.38 5.00
C GLU A 157 4.82 23.52 4.14
N LYS A 158 5.53 22.39 3.94
CA LYS A 158 6.77 22.36 3.15
C LYS A 158 6.53 22.00 1.68
N GLN A 159 5.28 21.79 1.26
CA GLN A 159 4.91 21.40 -0.10
C GLN A 159 5.72 20.20 -0.63
N ARG A 160 5.91 19.19 0.21
CA ARG A 160 6.66 17.97 -0.14
C ARG A 160 6.00 16.70 0.39
N LYS A 161 6.30 15.61 -0.27
CA LYS A 161 6.04 14.26 0.27
C LYS A 161 7.32 13.73 0.91
N PHE A 162 7.18 13.01 2.01
CA PHE A 162 8.29 12.30 2.63
C PHE A 162 7.93 10.84 2.85
N VAL A 163 8.94 10.00 2.73
CA VAL A 163 8.81 8.55 2.89
C VAL A 163 9.30 8.17 4.27
N CYS A 164 8.51 7.37 4.96
CA CYS A 164 8.88 6.70 6.21
C CYS A 164 9.11 5.21 5.90
N VAL A 165 10.13 4.64 6.50
CA VAL A 165 10.49 3.23 6.29
C VAL A 165 10.70 2.57 7.65
N ASP A 166 9.89 1.58 7.97
CA ASP A 166 10.03 0.79 9.20
C ASP A 166 9.62 -0.65 8.96
N PRO A 167 10.54 -1.63 9.01
CA PRO A 167 10.18 -3.04 8.88
C PRO A 167 9.10 -3.52 9.85
N LYS A 168 8.83 -2.76 10.91
CA LYS A 168 7.84 -3.05 11.95
C LYS A 168 6.44 -2.49 11.63
N ASP A 169 6.28 -1.73 10.52
CA ASP A 169 5.00 -1.17 10.11
C ASP A 169 4.23 -2.04 9.12
N ILE A 170 4.86 -3.09 8.60
CA ILE A 170 4.22 -3.99 7.63
C ILE A 170 2.93 -4.58 8.20
N PRO A 171 1.81 -4.56 7.45
CA PRO A 171 0.58 -5.21 7.88
C PRO A 171 0.81 -6.69 8.22
N VAL A 172 0.26 -7.14 9.35
CA VAL A 172 0.40 -8.55 9.77
C VAL A 172 -0.32 -9.50 8.84
N VAL A 173 -1.46 -9.04 8.28
CA VAL A 173 -2.26 -9.79 7.33
C VAL A 173 -2.58 -8.93 6.11
N ALA A 174 -2.41 -9.49 4.92
CA ALA A 174 -2.86 -8.89 3.67
C ALA A 174 -4.02 -9.72 3.06
N ILE A 175 -5.12 -9.07 2.73
CA ILE A 175 -6.31 -9.69 2.13
C ILE A 175 -6.45 -9.17 0.70
N VAL A 176 -5.85 -9.85 -0.24
CA VAL A 176 -5.78 -9.44 -1.66
C VAL A 176 -6.94 -10.06 -2.43
N ASP A 177 -8.11 -9.42 -2.28
CA ASP A 177 -9.38 -9.86 -2.87
C ASP A 177 -9.69 -9.02 -4.13
N PRO A 178 -9.69 -9.62 -5.34
CA PRO A 178 -9.96 -8.88 -6.57
C PRO A 178 -11.39 -8.29 -6.62
N ASP A 179 -12.34 -8.84 -5.87
CA ASP A 179 -13.69 -8.29 -5.79
C ASP A 179 -13.71 -6.92 -5.09
N MET A 180 -12.73 -6.64 -4.24
CA MET A 180 -12.55 -5.31 -3.63
C MET A 180 -12.02 -4.28 -4.62
N MET A 181 -11.43 -4.70 -5.72
CA MET A 181 -10.83 -3.86 -6.78
C MET A 181 -11.74 -3.72 -8.01
N SER A 182 -12.81 -4.51 -8.09
CA SER A 182 -13.67 -4.61 -9.30
C SER A 182 -14.43 -3.33 -9.66
N SER A 183 -14.58 -2.41 -8.70
CA SER A 183 -15.27 -1.12 -8.90
C SER A 183 -14.36 0.01 -9.39
N MET A 184 -13.04 -0.24 -9.53
CA MET A 184 -12.13 0.79 -10.06
C MET A 184 -12.50 1.17 -11.50
N PRO A 185 -12.66 2.49 -11.79
CA PRO A 185 -12.89 2.93 -13.17
C PRO A 185 -11.63 2.73 -14.03
N TYR A 186 -11.82 2.70 -15.36
CA TYR A 186 -10.74 2.47 -16.35
C TYR A 186 -9.48 3.30 -16.07
N GLY A 187 -9.61 4.61 -15.91
CA GLY A 187 -8.45 5.51 -15.71
C GLY A 187 -7.68 5.23 -14.44
N LEU A 188 -8.37 4.87 -13.35
CA LEU A 188 -7.71 4.49 -12.10
C LEU A 188 -7.02 3.12 -12.25
N THR A 189 -7.67 2.16 -12.89
CA THR A 189 -7.07 0.84 -13.15
C THR A 189 -5.79 0.97 -13.99
N ALA A 190 -5.84 1.76 -15.06
CA ALA A 190 -4.69 1.98 -15.94
C ALA A 190 -3.53 2.65 -15.19
N SER A 191 -3.81 3.74 -14.46
CA SER A 191 -2.78 4.48 -13.75
C SER A 191 -2.15 3.68 -12.60
N THR A 192 -2.95 2.98 -11.79
CA THR A 192 -2.42 2.16 -10.70
C THR A 192 -1.68 0.93 -11.23
N GLY A 193 -2.13 0.34 -12.34
CA GLY A 193 -1.42 -0.78 -12.96
C GLY A 193 -0.08 -0.36 -13.58
N MET A 194 0.02 0.85 -14.15
CA MET A 194 1.30 1.40 -14.59
C MET A 194 2.23 1.73 -13.42
N ASP A 195 1.68 2.12 -12.28
CA ASP A 195 2.41 2.26 -11.02
C ASP A 195 3.03 0.92 -10.59
N ALA A 196 2.23 -0.15 -10.55
CA ALA A 196 2.71 -1.49 -10.24
C ALA A 196 3.80 -1.97 -11.21
N LEU A 197 3.66 -1.69 -12.51
CA LEU A 197 4.68 -2.01 -13.50
C LEU A 197 5.97 -1.23 -13.23
N THR A 198 5.86 0.05 -12.89
CA THR A 198 7.01 0.90 -12.56
C THR A 198 7.72 0.40 -11.31
N HIS A 199 6.97 0.00 -10.26
CA HIS A 199 7.52 -0.64 -9.07
C HIS A 199 8.36 -1.87 -9.43
N ALA A 200 7.82 -2.75 -10.28
CA ALA A 200 8.50 -3.96 -10.67
C ALA A 200 9.77 -3.68 -11.49
N ILE A 201 9.72 -2.75 -12.44
CA ILE A 201 10.87 -2.39 -13.28
C ILE A 201 11.95 -1.70 -12.43
N GLU A 202 11.61 -0.68 -11.64
CA GLU A 202 12.60 0.02 -10.81
C GLU A 202 13.19 -0.88 -9.72
N GLY A 203 12.35 -1.70 -9.07
CA GLY A 203 12.83 -2.68 -8.11
C GLY A 203 13.78 -3.72 -8.72
N TYR A 204 13.58 -4.09 -10.00
CA TYR A 204 14.46 -5.00 -10.71
C TYR A 204 15.84 -4.42 -10.98
N ILE A 205 15.94 -3.12 -11.30
CA ILE A 205 17.20 -2.47 -11.68
C ILE A 205 17.88 -1.70 -10.56
N THR A 206 17.24 -1.55 -9.38
CA THR A 206 17.86 -0.85 -8.25
C THR A 206 19.17 -1.51 -7.80
N LYS A 207 20.09 -0.72 -7.26
CA LYS A 207 21.41 -1.22 -6.82
C LYS A 207 21.35 -2.25 -5.70
N ALA A 208 20.28 -2.25 -4.91
CA ALA A 208 20.06 -3.21 -3.83
C ALA A 208 19.41 -4.52 -4.30
N ALA A 209 18.99 -4.60 -5.58
CA ALA A 209 18.37 -5.79 -6.15
C ALA A 209 19.34 -7.00 -6.16
N TRP A 210 18.80 -8.17 -5.91
CA TRP A 210 19.54 -9.42 -5.88
C TRP A 210 18.64 -10.58 -6.34
N GLU A 211 19.20 -11.75 -6.55
CA GLU A 211 18.56 -12.88 -7.22
C GLU A 211 17.14 -13.19 -6.71
N MET A 212 16.91 -13.16 -5.39
CA MET A 212 15.59 -13.44 -4.83
C MET A 212 14.57 -12.34 -5.15
N THR A 213 14.96 -11.06 -5.09
CA THR A 213 14.06 -9.96 -5.43
C THR A 213 13.86 -9.83 -6.93
N ASP A 214 14.88 -10.17 -7.74
CA ASP A 214 14.78 -10.23 -9.19
C ASP A 214 13.70 -11.23 -9.63
N MET A 215 13.61 -12.38 -8.95
CA MET A 215 12.56 -13.38 -9.20
C MET A 215 11.15 -12.80 -9.02
N PHE A 216 10.92 -12.02 -7.96
CA PHE A 216 9.63 -11.35 -7.74
C PHE A 216 9.35 -10.32 -8.83
N HIS A 217 10.34 -9.47 -9.14
CA HIS A 217 10.14 -8.40 -10.11
C HIS A 217 9.89 -8.91 -11.53
N ILE A 218 10.65 -9.89 -12.00
CA ILE A 218 10.44 -10.50 -13.32
C ILE A 218 9.03 -11.11 -13.39
N LYS A 219 8.62 -11.83 -12.34
CA LYS A 219 7.27 -12.42 -12.32
C LYS A 219 6.18 -11.36 -12.28
N ALA A 220 6.36 -10.29 -11.54
CA ALA A 220 5.43 -9.17 -11.51
C ALA A 220 5.30 -8.50 -12.87
N ILE A 221 6.41 -8.20 -13.55
CA ILE A 221 6.42 -7.63 -14.91
C ILE A 221 5.63 -8.52 -15.86
N GLU A 222 5.90 -9.83 -15.87
CA GLU A 222 5.19 -10.80 -16.70
C GLU A 222 3.67 -10.77 -16.48
N VAL A 223 3.24 -10.86 -15.21
CA VAL A 223 1.83 -10.90 -14.85
C VAL A 223 1.13 -9.59 -15.19
N ILE A 224 1.71 -8.45 -14.83
CA ILE A 224 1.13 -7.13 -15.06
C ILE A 224 1.04 -6.83 -16.56
N ALA A 225 2.11 -7.09 -17.32
CA ALA A 225 2.15 -6.80 -18.76
C ALA A 225 1.08 -7.57 -19.55
N ARG A 226 0.81 -8.83 -19.19
CA ARG A 226 -0.22 -9.63 -19.88
C ARG A 226 -1.66 -9.26 -19.46
N SER A 227 -1.87 -8.70 -18.26
CA SER A 227 -3.20 -8.62 -17.64
C SER A 227 -3.76 -7.20 -17.51
N LEU A 228 -2.91 -6.16 -17.56
CA LEU A 228 -3.33 -4.78 -17.33
C LEU A 228 -4.45 -4.33 -18.29
N ARG A 229 -4.33 -4.64 -19.58
CA ARG A 229 -5.36 -4.25 -20.56
C ARG A 229 -6.70 -4.91 -20.27
N ALA A 230 -6.70 -6.21 -19.99
CA ALA A 230 -7.92 -6.94 -19.64
C ALA A 230 -8.54 -6.40 -18.34
N ALA A 231 -7.72 -6.08 -17.34
CA ALA A 231 -8.18 -5.47 -16.10
C ALA A 231 -8.81 -4.09 -16.33
N CYS A 232 -8.30 -3.28 -17.26
CA CYS A 232 -8.90 -2.00 -17.65
C CYS A 232 -10.29 -2.18 -18.26
N GLU A 233 -10.51 -3.27 -18.99
CA GLU A 233 -11.83 -3.65 -19.53
C GLU A 233 -12.72 -4.36 -18.49
N ASN A 234 -12.28 -4.40 -17.24
CA ASN A 234 -12.96 -5.02 -16.11
C ASN A 234 -13.13 -6.55 -16.24
N ASP A 235 -12.25 -7.21 -16.99
CA ASP A 235 -12.22 -8.67 -17.06
C ASP A 235 -11.87 -9.25 -15.69
N PRO A 236 -12.65 -10.21 -15.14
CA PRO A 236 -12.42 -10.77 -13.81
C PRO A 236 -11.04 -11.42 -13.67
N LYS A 237 -10.56 -12.14 -14.69
CA LYS A 237 -9.23 -12.76 -14.65
C LYS A 237 -8.12 -11.69 -14.72
N GLY A 238 -8.32 -10.66 -15.54
CA GLY A 238 -7.43 -9.49 -15.58
C GLY A 238 -7.32 -8.80 -14.21
N ARG A 239 -8.44 -8.63 -13.50
CA ARG A 239 -8.47 -8.07 -12.13
C ARG A 239 -7.73 -8.95 -11.13
N GLU A 240 -7.98 -10.26 -11.15
CA GLU A 240 -7.30 -11.23 -10.30
C GLU A 240 -5.78 -11.23 -10.52
N ASP A 241 -5.36 -11.28 -11.78
CA ASP A 241 -3.94 -11.26 -12.14
C ASP A 241 -3.28 -9.93 -11.77
N MET A 242 -3.97 -8.79 -11.93
CA MET A 242 -3.43 -7.49 -11.50
C MET A 242 -3.30 -7.39 -9.98
N ALA A 243 -4.27 -7.90 -9.23
CA ALA A 243 -4.20 -7.98 -7.76
C ALA A 243 -2.98 -8.79 -7.30
N LEU A 244 -2.73 -9.94 -7.95
CA LEU A 244 -1.56 -10.77 -7.69
C LEU A 244 -0.26 -10.08 -8.14
N GLY A 245 -0.23 -9.52 -9.34
CA GLY A 245 0.98 -8.93 -9.93
C GLY A 245 1.53 -7.76 -9.13
N GLN A 246 0.65 -6.86 -8.66
CA GLN A 246 1.04 -5.73 -7.82
C GLN A 246 1.59 -6.19 -6.46
N TYR A 247 0.97 -7.20 -5.86
CA TYR A 247 1.45 -7.77 -4.58
C TYR A 247 2.85 -8.38 -4.73
N ILE A 248 3.08 -9.16 -5.80
CA ILE A 248 4.41 -9.72 -6.10
C ILE A 248 5.45 -8.60 -6.30
N ALA A 249 5.10 -7.51 -7.02
CA ALA A 249 5.97 -6.35 -7.14
C ALA A 249 6.33 -5.77 -5.76
N GLY A 250 5.33 -5.66 -4.86
CA GLY A 250 5.51 -5.20 -3.48
C GLY A 250 6.47 -6.05 -2.66
N MET A 251 6.37 -7.38 -2.76
CA MET A 251 7.31 -8.30 -2.11
C MET A 251 8.76 -8.02 -2.49
N GLY A 252 8.99 -7.58 -3.72
CA GLY A 252 10.32 -7.22 -4.23
C GLY A 252 10.75 -5.83 -3.79
N PHE A 253 10.11 -4.78 -4.31
CA PHE A 253 10.60 -3.40 -4.17
C PHE A 253 10.61 -2.89 -2.73
N SER A 254 9.69 -3.36 -1.90
CA SER A 254 9.65 -3.00 -0.48
C SER A 254 10.99 -3.24 0.23
N ASN A 255 11.73 -4.25 -0.20
CA ASN A 255 12.96 -4.70 0.42
C ASN A 255 14.25 -4.15 -0.22
N VAL A 256 14.15 -3.59 -1.43
CA VAL A 256 15.35 -3.11 -2.18
C VAL A 256 15.24 -1.66 -2.64
N GLY A 257 14.05 -1.06 -2.50
CA GLY A 257 13.81 0.32 -2.90
C GLY A 257 13.52 0.48 -4.39
N LEU A 258 13.34 1.74 -4.78
CA LEU A 258 12.95 2.17 -6.12
C LEU A 258 14.03 3.08 -6.74
N GLY A 259 13.66 3.82 -7.77
CA GLY A 259 14.62 4.61 -8.55
C GLY A 259 14.17 6.03 -8.85
N ILE A 260 14.63 6.55 -10.00
CA ILE A 260 14.47 7.94 -10.41
C ILE A 260 13.03 8.27 -10.76
N VAL A 261 12.28 7.32 -11.36
CA VAL A 261 10.87 7.55 -11.74
C VAL A 261 10.06 7.94 -10.52
N HIS A 262 10.11 7.12 -9.46
CA HIS A 262 9.36 7.41 -8.22
C HIS A 262 9.83 8.69 -7.53
N SER A 263 11.13 8.96 -7.53
CA SER A 263 11.67 10.20 -6.95
C SER A 263 11.11 11.45 -7.65
N MET A 264 11.02 11.43 -8.98
CA MET A 264 10.44 12.52 -9.78
C MET A 264 8.91 12.58 -9.65
N ALA A 265 8.23 11.42 -9.65
CA ALA A 265 6.78 11.34 -9.51
C ALA A 265 6.29 11.88 -8.15
N HIS A 266 7.03 11.65 -7.08
CA HIS A 266 6.74 12.22 -5.76
C HIS A 266 6.80 13.75 -5.79
N ALA A 267 7.79 14.34 -6.45
CA ALA A 267 7.92 15.79 -6.59
C ALA A 267 6.74 16.38 -7.40
N LEU A 268 6.37 15.74 -8.53
CA LEU A 268 5.22 16.16 -9.33
C LEU A 268 3.90 16.07 -8.53
N GLY A 269 3.71 14.99 -7.78
CA GLY A 269 2.54 14.83 -6.94
C GLY A 269 2.49 15.81 -5.77
N ALA A 270 3.63 16.22 -5.20
CA ALA A 270 3.67 17.18 -4.10
C ALA A 270 3.33 18.61 -4.55
N VAL A 271 3.85 19.03 -5.71
CA VAL A 271 3.75 20.42 -6.19
C VAL A 271 2.49 20.64 -7.04
N TYR A 272 2.13 19.68 -7.89
CA TYR A 272 1.07 19.83 -8.88
C TYR A 272 -0.14 18.92 -8.65
N ASP A 273 -0.15 18.14 -7.56
CA ASP A 273 -1.17 17.11 -7.28
C ASP A 273 -1.37 16.12 -8.44
N THR A 274 -0.32 15.90 -9.24
CA THR A 274 -0.36 14.92 -10.34
C THR A 274 -0.65 13.52 -9.78
N PRO A 275 -1.64 12.80 -10.31
CA PRO A 275 -1.91 11.43 -9.87
C PRO A 275 -0.67 10.55 -10.02
N HIS A 276 -0.31 9.84 -8.95
CA HIS A 276 0.99 9.17 -8.83
C HIS A 276 1.29 8.20 -10.00
N GLY A 277 0.36 7.29 -10.29
CA GLY A 277 0.53 6.34 -11.39
C GLY A 277 0.59 6.99 -12.78
N VAL A 278 -0.07 8.14 -12.97
CA VAL A 278 0.04 8.93 -14.20
C VAL A 278 1.44 9.53 -14.33
N ALA A 279 1.97 10.12 -13.25
CA ALA A 279 3.33 10.64 -13.23
C ALA A 279 4.37 9.55 -13.55
N ASN A 280 4.23 8.39 -12.91
CA ASN A 280 5.10 7.23 -13.18
C ASN A 280 5.02 6.78 -14.64
N ALA A 281 3.82 6.66 -15.21
CA ALA A 281 3.64 6.25 -16.60
C ALA A 281 4.30 7.20 -17.61
N ILE A 282 4.22 8.50 -17.35
CA ILE A 282 4.83 9.55 -18.22
C ILE A 282 6.35 9.50 -18.13
N LEU A 283 6.91 9.34 -16.92
CA LEU A 283 8.34 9.40 -16.67
C LEU A 283 9.07 8.11 -17.06
N LEU A 284 8.43 6.96 -16.89
CA LEU A 284 9.06 5.65 -17.02
C LEU A 284 9.82 5.45 -18.34
N PRO A 285 9.28 5.71 -19.54
CA PRO A 285 10.03 5.46 -20.78
C PRO A 285 11.32 6.30 -20.89
N THR A 286 11.26 7.56 -20.47
CA THR A 286 12.43 8.46 -20.52
C THR A 286 13.50 8.02 -19.52
N VAL A 287 13.11 7.63 -18.31
CA VAL A 287 14.06 7.16 -17.30
C VAL A 287 14.63 5.79 -17.65
N MET A 288 13.84 4.89 -18.26
CA MET A 288 14.38 3.62 -18.78
C MET A 288 15.46 3.86 -19.83
N ALA A 289 15.22 4.76 -20.80
CA ALA A 289 16.23 5.12 -21.80
C ALA A 289 17.48 5.73 -21.15
N TYR A 290 17.32 6.60 -20.14
CA TYR A 290 18.43 7.18 -19.39
C TYR A 290 19.26 6.14 -18.63
N ASN A 291 18.62 5.13 -18.06
CA ASN A 291 19.27 4.08 -17.26
C ASN A 291 19.87 2.95 -18.12
N ALA A 292 19.54 2.85 -19.41
CA ALA A 292 19.84 1.67 -20.25
C ALA A 292 21.32 1.26 -20.21
N ASP A 293 22.24 2.23 -20.32
CA ASP A 293 23.68 1.97 -20.29
C ASP A 293 24.21 1.49 -18.92
N ALA A 294 23.46 1.78 -17.84
CA ALA A 294 23.87 1.48 -16.46
C ALA A 294 23.29 0.16 -15.93
N THR A 295 22.27 -0.40 -16.60
CA THR A 295 21.53 -1.59 -16.12
C THR A 295 22.09 -2.92 -16.63
N GLY A 296 23.07 -2.89 -17.53
CA GLY A 296 23.69 -4.08 -18.10
C GLY A 296 22.69 -4.93 -18.90
N THR A 297 22.49 -6.18 -18.48
CA THR A 297 21.59 -7.15 -19.16
C THR A 297 20.17 -7.16 -18.55
N LYS A 298 19.85 -6.26 -17.63
CA LYS A 298 18.52 -6.23 -16.97
C LYS A 298 17.43 -5.51 -17.78
N TYR A 299 17.78 -4.88 -18.91
CA TYR A 299 16.83 -4.31 -19.88
C TYR A 299 16.83 -5.08 -21.16
#